data_1b918206b62d653dfa64aa81fe80a994
#
_entry.id   1b918206b62d653dfa64aa81fe80a994
#
_cell.length_a   1.000
_cell.length_b   1.000
_cell.length_c   1.000
_cell.angle_alpha   90.00
_cell.angle_beta   90.00
_cell.angle_gamma   90.00
#
_symmetry.space_group_name_H-M   'P 1'
#
loop_
_entity.id
_entity.type
_entity.pdbx_description
1 polymer ?
#
loop_
_entity_poly.entity_id
_entity_poly.type
_entity_poly.pdbx_seq_one_letter_code
_entity_poly.pdbx_strand_id
1 'polypeptide(L)'
;MARNKNSHETRKKILEVSKDLFLEKGFDNTSIQDIIDGLGGLTKGVIYHHFESKYDILQTIISENNQEIFNYNWRGNTGLEKIQNSLMDSFSNFEHQRLVYSASIMLRSPRLLGEQYLGLFSDFLPEIREKVYEGVEDGSIKTEYPEELADLIVLTLNIWIGFQISVFSLVELKRKMNFIKLTFEGLGVQLITDEMMEVIFKLFDHLKK
;
A
#
# COMPACT_ATOMS: atom_id res chain seq x y z
N MET A 1 -30.56 18.77 9.15
CA MET A 1 -29.10 19.03 8.98
C MET A 1 -28.25 18.57 10.17
N ALA A 2 -28.65 18.72 11.45
CA ALA A 2 -27.84 18.29 12.63
C ALA A 2 -27.57 16.77 12.71
N ARG A 3 -28.53 15.90 12.32
CA ARG A 3 -28.42 14.44 12.41
C ARG A 3 -27.36 13.87 11.45
N ASN A 4 -27.19 14.49 10.28
CA ASN A 4 -26.20 14.06 9.28
C ASN A 4 -24.77 14.46 9.67
N LYS A 5 -24.60 15.61 10.31
CA LYS A 5 -23.30 16.10 10.83
C LYS A 5 -22.78 15.21 11.95
N ASN A 6 -23.65 14.79 12.86
CA ASN A 6 -23.28 13.91 13.98
C ASN A 6 -22.89 12.49 13.48
N SER A 7 -23.54 11.98 12.42
CA SER A 7 -23.21 10.70 11.80
C SER A 7 -21.80 10.73 11.15
N HIS A 8 -21.46 11.81 10.45
CA HIS A 8 -20.14 11.96 9.84
C HIS A 8 -19.03 12.10 10.89
N GLU A 9 -19.27 12.87 11.95
CA GLU A 9 -18.30 13.02 13.06
C GLU A 9 -18.09 11.67 13.78
N THR A 10 -19.15 10.88 13.98
CA THR A 10 -19.04 9.55 14.59
C THR A 10 -18.23 8.61 13.70
N ARG A 11 -18.50 8.59 12.39
CA ARG A 11 -17.74 7.77 11.43
C ARG A 11 -16.24 8.11 11.45
N LYS A 12 -15.90 9.40 11.42
CA LYS A 12 -14.53 9.87 11.49
C LYS A 12 -13.83 9.44 12.79
N LYS A 13 -14.50 9.57 13.93
CA LYS A 13 -13.97 9.14 15.23
C LYS A 13 -13.73 7.63 15.29
N ILE A 14 -14.61 6.81 14.68
CA ILE A 14 -14.40 5.36 14.59
C ILE A 14 -13.11 5.07 13.79
N LEU A 15 -12.90 5.74 12.65
CA LEU A 15 -11.70 5.55 11.83
C LEU A 15 -10.42 5.96 12.58
N GLU A 16 -10.41 7.11 13.25
CA GLU A 16 -9.26 7.62 14.01
C GLU A 16 -8.87 6.64 15.13
N VAL A 17 -9.81 6.24 15.99
CA VAL A 17 -9.54 5.31 17.09
C VAL A 17 -9.11 3.94 16.56
N SER A 18 -9.74 3.47 15.48
CA SER A 18 -9.37 2.18 14.89
C SER A 18 -7.97 2.23 14.27
N LYS A 19 -7.61 3.32 13.61
CA LYS A 19 -6.26 3.54 13.07
C LYS A 19 -5.21 3.45 14.16
N ASP A 20 -5.40 4.17 15.27
CA ASP A 20 -4.47 4.18 16.40
C ASP A 20 -4.31 2.78 16.99
N LEU A 21 -5.41 2.05 17.21
CA LEU A 21 -5.38 0.68 17.72
C LEU A 21 -4.71 -0.30 16.74
N PHE A 22 -4.94 -0.16 15.43
CA PHE A 22 -4.29 -1.00 14.42
C PHE A 22 -2.78 -0.75 14.35
N LEU A 23 -2.35 0.51 14.54
CA LEU A 23 -0.93 0.86 14.62
C LEU A 23 -0.27 0.37 15.92
N GLU A 24 -0.98 0.42 17.05
CA GLU A 24 -0.45 0.04 18.36
C GLU A 24 -0.40 -1.49 18.53
N LYS A 25 -1.53 -2.17 18.30
CA LYS A 25 -1.71 -3.61 18.59
C LYS A 25 -1.62 -4.51 17.36
N GLY A 26 -1.66 -3.94 16.16
CA GLY A 26 -1.86 -4.65 14.90
C GLY A 26 -3.33 -4.96 14.62
N PHE A 27 -3.68 -5.09 13.34
CA PHE A 27 -5.05 -5.36 12.90
C PHE A 27 -5.61 -6.67 13.47
N ASP A 28 -4.84 -7.74 13.42
CA ASP A 28 -5.31 -9.07 13.85
C ASP A 28 -5.61 -9.11 15.36
N ASN A 29 -4.83 -8.39 16.17
CA ASN A 29 -4.94 -8.35 17.63
C ASN A 29 -5.95 -7.31 18.15
N THR A 30 -6.50 -6.47 17.28
CA THR A 30 -7.53 -5.50 17.65
C THR A 30 -8.92 -6.09 17.45
N SER A 31 -9.76 -6.09 18.46
CA SER A 31 -11.15 -6.53 18.39
C SER A 31 -12.09 -5.34 18.19
N ILE A 32 -13.34 -5.60 17.73
CA ILE A 32 -14.39 -4.57 17.72
C ILE A 32 -14.67 -4.04 19.14
N GLN A 33 -14.48 -4.87 20.18
CA GLN A 33 -14.64 -4.43 21.57
C GLN A 33 -13.55 -3.42 21.97
N ASP A 34 -12.28 -3.62 21.56
CA ASP A 34 -11.23 -2.64 21.80
C ASP A 34 -11.57 -1.29 21.19
N ILE A 35 -12.15 -1.29 19.96
CA ILE A 35 -12.58 -0.06 19.29
C ILE A 35 -13.70 0.62 20.08
N ILE A 36 -14.72 -0.14 20.55
CA ILE A 36 -15.81 0.37 21.38
C ILE A 36 -15.27 1.02 22.66
N ASP A 37 -14.35 0.33 23.34
CA ASP A 37 -13.75 0.81 24.59
C ASP A 37 -12.95 2.10 24.36
N GLY A 38 -12.19 2.17 23.27
CA GLY A 38 -11.46 3.39 22.85
C GLY A 38 -12.37 4.57 22.48
N LEU A 39 -13.61 4.29 22.07
CA LEU A 39 -14.59 5.32 21.71
C LEU A 39 -15.33 5.93 22.90
N GLY A 40 -15.20 5.34 24.10
CA GLY A 40 -15.70 5.95 25.35
C GLY A 40 -17.23 6.13 25.40
N GLY A 41 -18.00 5.12 25.04
CA GLY A 41 -19.47 5.12 25.24
C GLY A 41 -20.30 4.87 23.99
N LEU A 42 -19.70 4.58 22.85
CA LEU A 42 -20.43 4.07 21.69
C LEU A 42 -20.76 2.59 21.85
N THR A 43 -21.81 2.16 21.19
CA THR A 43 -22.24 0.76 21.23
C THR A 43 -21.80 0.01 19.98
N LYS A 44 -21.76 -1.32 20.08
CA LYS A 44 -21.49 -2.22 18.94
C LYS A 44 -22.43 -1.93 17.74
N GLY A 45 -23.69 -1.61 18.00
CA GLY A 45 -24.68 -1.25 16.97
C GLY A 45 -24.31 0.02 16.20
N VAL A 46 -23.67 1.00 16.85
CA VAL A 46 -23.23 2.23 16.18
C VAL A 46 -22.08 1.92 15.21
N ILE A 47 -21.15 1.07 15.58
CA ILE A 47 -20.07 0.68 14.65
C ILE A 47 -20.65 -0.03 13.42
N TYR A 48 -21.51 -1.03 13.62
CA TYR A 48 -22.12 -1.77 12.52
C TYR A 48 -23.15 -0.98 11.69
N HIS A 49 -23.58 0.20 12.18
CA HIS A 49 -24.34 1.15 11.38
C HIS A 49 -23.45 1.87 10.33
N HIS A 50 -22.17 2.03 10.61
CA HIS A 50 -21.22 2.75 9.75
C HIS A 50 -20.33 1.83 8.92
N PHE A 51 -20.02 0.63 9.41
CA PHE A 51 -19.07 -0.31 8.83
C PHE A 51 -19.57 -1.75 8.96
N GLU A 52 -19.47 -2.49 7.88
CA GLU A 52 -19.95 -3.89 7.87
C GLU A 52 -19.05 -4.82 8.71
N SER A 53 -17.77 -4.48 8.86
CA SER A 53 -16.80 -5.31 9.57
C SER A 53 -15.58 -4.49 10.02
N LYS A 54 -14.75 -5.07 10.89
CA LYS A 54 -13.42 -4.54 11.22
C LYS A 54 -12.55 -4.35 9.97
N TYR A 55 -12.71 -5.24 9.00
CA TYR A 55 -12.00 -5.15 7.72
C TYR A 55 -12.47 -3.95 6.88
N ASP A 56 -13.77 -3.68 6.84
CA ASP A 56 -14.33 -2.50 6.16
C ASP A 56 -13.78 -1.18 6.76
N ILE A 57 -13.60 -1.15 8.09
CA ILE A 57 -12.91 -0.03 8.76
C ILE A 57 -11.47 0.11 8.25
N LEU A 58 -10.70 -0.99 8.19
CA LEU A 58 -9.32 -0.98 7.69
C LEU A 58 -9.25 -0.54 6.23
N GLN A 59 -10.09 -1.11 5.38
CA GLN A 59 -10.18 -0.75 3.96
C GLN A 59 -10.46 0.74 3.78
N THR A 60 -11.38 1.28 4.57
CA THR A 60 -11.71 2.71 4.54
C THR A 60 -10.52 3.56 4.97
N ILE A 61 -9.81 3.19 6.05
CA ILE A 61 -8.62 3.91 6.51
C ILE A 61 -7.53 3.89 5.44
N ILE A 62 -7.31 2.74 4.80
CA ILE A 62 -6.32 2.60 3.73
C ILE A 62 -6.73 3.44 2.52
N SER A 63 -7.99 3.40 2.09
CA SER A 63 -8.47 4.12 0.92
C SER A 63 -8.50 5.64 1.11
N GLU A 64 -8.90 6.13 2.30
CA GLU A 64 -8.85 7.55 2.61
C GLU A 64 -7.40 8.08 2.64
N ASN A 65 -6.45 7.30 3.21
CA ASN A 65 -5.03 7.62 3.11
C ASN A 65 -4.50 7.46 1.68
N ASN A 66 -4.99 6.50 0.92
CA ASN A 66 -4.61 6.31 -0.48
C ASN A 66 -5.05 7.49 -1.34
N GLN A 67 -6.21 8.10 -1.14
CA GLN A 67 -6.61 9.29 -1.90
C GLN A 67 -5.65 10.46 -1.70
N GLU A 68 -4.97 10.56 -0.56
CA GLU A 68 -3.88 11.52 -0.35
C GLU A 68 -2.57 11.07 -1.01
N ILE A 69 -2.31 9.75 -1.11
CA ILE A 69 -1.10 9.16 -1.70
C ILE A 69 -1.29 8.95 -3.21
N PHE A 70 -2.47 8.54 -3.68
CA PHE A 70 -2.82 8.33 -5.09
C PHE A 70 -3.21 9.62 -5.83
N ASN A 71 -3.21 10.79 -5.19
CA ASN A 71 -2.90 12.02 -5.88
C ASN A 71 -1.42 11.96 -6.29
N TYR A 72 -1.12 10.98 -7.20
CA TYR A 72 0.23 10.77 -7.70
C TYR A 72 0.79 12.09 -8.19
N ASN A 73 1.54 12.76 -7.32
CA ASN A 73 2.37 13.85 -7.76
C ASN A 73 3.57 13.21 -8.47
N TRP A 74 3.34 12.85 -9.74
CA TRP A 74 4.35 12.27 -10.61
C TRP A 74 5.53 13.23 -10.77
N ARG A 75 6.41 13.27 -9.75
CA ARG A 75 7.57 14.13 -9.69
C ARG A 75 8.72 13.53 -10.49
N GLY A 76 9.34 14.32 -11.33
CA GLY A 76 10.48 13.92 -12.16
C GLY A 76 10.37 14.51 -13.55
N ASN A 77 11.49 14.51 -14.26
CA ASN A 77 11.60 15.03 -15.60
C ASN A 77 11.39 13.95 -16.68
N THR A 78 11.54 12.68 -16.30
CA THR A 78 11.41 11.52 -17.18
C THR A 78 10.39 10.52 -16.63
N GLY A 79 9.85 9.67 -17.50
CA GLY A 79 8.91 8.64 -17.12
C GLY A 79 9.50 7.70 -16.06
N LEU A 80 10.78 7.33 -16.20
CA LEU A 80 11.47 6.50 -15.19
C LEU A 80 11.59 7.19 -13.83
N GLU A 81 12.01 8.46 -13.79
CA GLU A 81 12.11 9.23 -12.54
C GLU A 81 10.75 9.36 -11.86
N LYS A 82 9.67 9.56 -12.61
CA LYS A 82 8.31 9.62 -12.06
C LYS A 82 7.92 8.32 -11.37
N ILE A 83 8.17 7.17 -11.99
CA ILE A 83 7.93 5.86 -11.39
C ILE A 83 8.80 5.66 -10.14
N GLN A 84 10.09 5.95 -10.22
CA GLN A 84 11.03 5.81 -9.10
C GLN A 84 10.61 6.67 -7.90
N ASN A 85 10.24 7.93 -8.11
CA ASN A 85 9.81 8.83 -7.05
C ASN A 85 8.49 8.38 -6.42
N SER A 86 7.53 7.90 -7.22
CA SER A 86 6.28 7.34 -6.71
C SER A 86 6.52 6.11 -5.82
N LEU A 87 7.40 5.21 -6.25
CA LEU A 87 7.79 4.04 -5.44
C LEU A 87 8.50 4.46 -4.16
N MET A 88 9.42 5.44 -4.24
CA MET A 88 10.13 5.96 -3.08
C MET A 88 9.17 6.58 -2.05
N ASP A 89 8.21 7.38 -2.51
CA ASP A 89 7.19 7.99 -1.64
C ASP A 89 6.34 6.90 -0.96
N SER A 90 5.92 5.88 -1.71
CA SER A 90 5.18 4.75 -1.18
C SER A 90 5.96 4.00 -0.11
N PHE A 91 7.21 3.62 -0.37
CA PHE A 91 8.03 2.89 0.61
C PHE A 91 8.45 3.75 1.81
N SER A 92 8.50 5.07 1.68
CA SER A 92 8.86 6.00 2.76
C SER A 92 7.71 6.28 3.71
N ASN A 93 6.46 6.03 3.32
CA ASN A 93 5.29 6.22 4.17
C ASN A 93 5.11 5.03 5.15
N PHE A 94 5.97 4.96 6.16
CA PHE A 94 6.06 3.81 7.07
C PHE A 94 4.78 3.56 7.86
N GLU A 95 4.04 4.61 8.26
CA GLU A 95 2.76 4.44 8.96
C GLU A 95 1.70 3.80 8.07
N HIS A 96 1.57 4.29 6.85
CA HIS A 96 0.65 3.71 5.88
C HIS A 96 1.02 2.25 5.56
N GLN A 97 2.28 1.99 5.28
CA GLN A 97 2.77 0.65 4.98
C GLN A 97 2.57 -0.30 6.17
N ARG A 98 2.74 0.19 7.40
CA ARG A 98 2.47 -0.60 8.60
C ARG A 98 0.99 -1.00 8.69
N LEU A 99 0.06 -0.12 8.36
CA LEU A 99 -1.37 -0.44 8.30
C LEU A 99 -1.66 -1.51 7.24
N VAL A 100 -1.14 -1.33 6.03
CA VAL A 100 -1.35 -2.26 4.92
C VAL A 100 -0.77 -3.64 5.23
N TYR A 101 0.46 -3.69 5.69
CA TYR A 101 1.18 -4.96 5.89
C TYR A 101 0.95 -5.62 7.26
N SER A 102 0.35 -4.91 8.23
CA SER A 102 -0.04 -5.52 9.51
C SER A 102 -1.25 -6.44 9.40
N ALA A 103 -2.01 -6.33 8.33
CA ALA A 103 -3.19 -7.12 8.10
C ALA A 103 -2.85 -8.45 7.42
N SER A 104 -2.26 -9.39 8.18
CA SER A 104 -1.97 -10.75 7.69
C SER A 104 -3.23 -11.49 7.20
N ILE A 105 -4.41 -10.99 7.54
CA ILE A 105 -5.69 -11.51 7.08
C ILE A 105 -5.83 -11.47 5.55
N MET A 106 -5.19 -10.50 4.89
CA MET A 106 -5.25 -10.40 3.42
C MET A 106 -4.64 -11.63 2.76
N LEU A 107 -3.54 -12.15 3.31
CA LEU A 107 -2.90 -13.37 2.82
C LEU A 107 -3.70 -14.65 3.10
N ARG A 108 -4.64 -14.61 4.05
CA ARG A 108 -5.48 -15.75 4.44
C ARG A 108 -6.86 -15.76 3.79
N SER A 109 -7.27 -14.68 3.15
CA SER A 109 -8.56 -14.55 2.49
C SER A 109 -8.40 -14.47 0.98
N PRO A 110 -8.73 -15.54 0.22
CA PRO A 110 -8.69 -15.51 -1.24
C PRO A 110 -9.53 -14.38 -1.86
N ARG A 111 -10.67 -14.05 -1.22
CA ARG A 111 -11.53 -12.95 -1.65
C ARG A 111 -10.80 -11.61 -1.56
N LEU A 112 -10.21 -11.31 -0.40
CA LEU A 112 -9.53 -10.04 -0.17
C LEU A 112 -8.29 -9.89 -1.07
N LEU A 113 -7.54 -10.97 -1.25
CA LEU A 113 -6.42 -11.00 -2.19
C LEU A 113 -6.90 -10.73 -3.62
N GLY A 114 -8.02 -11.32 -4.02
CA GLY A 114 -8.63 -11.08 -5.33
C GLY A 114 -9.10 -9.64 -5.52
N GLU A 115 -9.75 -9.05 -4.52
CA GLU A 115 -10.17 -7.64 -4.53
C GLU A 115 -8.97 -6.69 -4.66
N GLN A 116 -7.88 -6.94 -3.91
CA GLN A 116 -6.64 -6.15 -4.03
C GLN A 116 -5.97 -6.33 -5.40
N TYR A 117 -5.92 -7.56 -5.92
CA TYR A 117 -5.39 -7.83 -7.25
C TYR A 117 -6.17 -7.05 -8.31
N LEU A 118 -7.50 -7.12 -8.29
CA LEU A 118 -8.35 -6.40 -9.24
C LEU A 118 -8.15 -4.88 -9.13
N GLY A 119 -8.09 -4.32 -7.92
CA GLY A 119 -7.84 -2.88 -7.70
C GLY A 119 -6.47 -2.43 -8.24
N LEU A 120 -5.42 -3.24 -8.07
CA LEU A 120 -4.10 -2.91 -8.64
C LEU A 120 -4.15 -2.82 -10.17
N PHE A 121 -4.92 -3.69 -10.82
CA PHE A 121 -5.03 -3.72 -12.29
C PHE A 121 -6.03 -2.70 -12.85
N SER A 122 -7.10 -2.34 -12.10
CA SER A 122 -8.07 -1.34 -12.54
C SER A 122 -7.58 0.09 -12.33
N ASP A 123 -6.92 0.37 -11.21
CA ASP A 123 -6.67 1.74 -10.76
C ASP A 123 -5.19 2.15 -10.88
N PHE A 124 -4.27 1.25 -10.52
CA PHE A 124 -2.85 1.60 -10.44
C PHE A 124 -2.08 1.31 -11.72
N LEU A 125 -2.32 0.16 -12.35
CA LEU A 125 -1.59 -0.26 -13.54
C LEU A 125 -1.73 0.72 -14.72
N PRO A 126 -2.91 1.31 -15.01
CA PRO A 126 -3.03 2.30 -16.09
C PRO A 126 -2.10 3.50 -15.92
N GLU A 127 -1.96 3.99 -14.69
CA GLU A 127 -1.06 5.11 -14.36
C GLU A 127 0.42 4.73 -14.60
N ILE A 128 0.82 3.53 -14.15
CA ILE A 128 2.20 3.04 -14.38
C ILE A 128 2.47 2.85 -15.86
N ARG A 129 1.51 2.31 -16.63
CA ARG A 129 1.67 2.15 -18.10
C ARG A 129 1.91 3.49 -18.78
N GLU A 130 1.13 4.53 -18.42
CA GLU A 130 1.33 5.88 -18.96
C GLU A 130 2.76 6.36 -18.72
N LYS A 131 3.29 6.17 -17.50
CA LYS A 131 4.66 6.63 -17.17
C LYS A 131 5.74 5.77 -17.83
N VAL A 132 5.49 4.48 -18.05
CA VAL A 132 6.39 3.63 -18.85
C VAL A 132 6.43 4.10 -20.29
N TYR A 133 5.29 4.44 -20.90
CA TYR A 133 5.25 5.01 -22.25
C TYR A 133 5.97 6.37 -22.34
N GLU A 134 5.75 7.28 -21.37
CA GLU A 134 6.52 8.52 -21.27
C GLU A 134 8.03 8.24 -21.24
N GLY A 135 8.46 7.24 -20.45
CA GLY A 135 9.87 6.86 -20.34
C GLY A 135 10.45 6.26 -21.62
N VAL A 136 9.63 5.58 -22.42
CA VAL A 136 10.04 5.10 -23.76
C VAL A 136 10.20 6.29 -24.72
N GLU A 137 9.27 7.25 -24.69
CA GLU A 137 9.30 8.43 -25.54
C GLU A 137 10.48 9.36 -25.20
N ASP A 138 10.79 9.56 -23.91
CA ASP A 138 11.91 10.41 -23.46
C ASP A 138 13.27 9.69 -23.46
N GLY A 139 13.27 8.38 -23.72
CA GLY A 139 14.46 7.53 -23.79
C GLY A 139 15.04 7.08 -22.44
N SER A 140 14.37 7.36 -21.33
CA SER A 140 14.76 6.91 -19.98
C SER A 140 14.47 5.42 -19.75
N ILE A 141 13.53 4.86 -20.50
CA ILE A 141 13.19 3.42 -20.50
C ILE A 141 13.42 2.87 -21.92
N LYS A 142 14.19 1.78 -22.01
CA LYS A 142 14.47 1.11 -23.29
C LYS A 142 13.86 -0.28 -23.26
N THR A 143 12.69 -0.42 -23.90
CA THR A 143 12.00 -1.70 -24.02
C THR A 143 11.17 -1.76 -25.30
N GLU A 144 11.03 -2.97 -25.84
CA GLU A 144 10.06 -3.28 -26.90
C GLU A 144 8.72 -3.73 -26.32
N TYR A 145 8.62 -3.88 -24.97
CA TYR A 145 7.49 -4.46 -24.26
C TYR A 145 7.01 -3.53 -23.13
N PRO A 146 6.52 -2.30 -23.43
CA PRO A 146 6.17 -1.33 -22.40
C PRO A 146 4.99 -1.78 -21.52
N GLU A 147 4.01 -2.48 -22.06
CA GLU A 147 2.85 -2.97 -21.30
C GLU A 147 3.26 -4.08 -20.33
N GLU A 148 4.01 -5.07 -20.81
CA GLU A 148 4.50 -6.18 -20.00
C GLU A 148 5.48 -5.69 -18.92
N LEU A 149 6.26 -4.66 -19.21
CA LEU A 149 7.14 -4.03 -18.22
C LEU A 149 6.32 -3.38 -17.10
N ALA A 150 5.25 -2.65 -17.43
CA ALA A 150 4.35 -2.06 -16.44
C ALA A 150 3.67 -3.14 -15.58
N ASP A 151 3.17 -4.20 -16.21
CA ASP A 151 2.58 -5.35 -15.51
C ASP A 151 3.59 -6.01 -14.56
N LEU A 152 4.84 -6.20 -15.02
CA LEU A 152 5.90 -6.78 -14.21
C LEU A 152 6.25 -5.90 -13.00
N ILE A 153 6.31 -4.57 -13.16
CA ILE A 153 6.54 -3.61 -12.07
C ILE A 153 5.45 -3.79 -11.01
N VAL A 154 4.18 -3.73 -11.41
CA VAL A 154 3.04 -3.81 -10.49
C VAL A 154 2.99 -5.16 -9.77
N LEU A 155 3.08 -6.26 -10.50
CA LEU A 155 3.07 -7.61 -9.94
C LEU A 155 4.22 -7.85 -8.96
N THR A 156 5.42 -7.44 -9.34
CA THR A 156 6.62 -7.73 -8.57
C THR A 156 6.65 -6.95 -7.26
N LEU A 157 6.38 -5.64 -7.31
CA LEU A 157 6.54 -4.78 -6.15
C LEU A 157 5.32 -4.83 -5.22
N ASN A 158 4.11 -4.97 -5.74
CA ASN A 158 2.92 -4.99 -4.89
C ASN A 158 2.56 -6.41 -4.43
N ILE A 159 2.52 -7.38 -5.33
CA ILE A 159 2.02 -8.72 -5.00
C ILE A 159 3.13 -9.60 -4.44
N TRP A 160 4.25 -9.71 -5.16
CA TRP A 160 5.31 -10.63 -4.73
C TRP A 160 6.08 -10.11 -3.51
N ILE A 161 6.48 -8.84 -3.49
CA ILE A 161 7.19 -8.26 -2.35
C ILE A 161 6.20 -7.66 -1.35
N GLY A 162 5.30 -6.79 -1.78
CA GLY A 162 4.42 -6.02 -0.92
C GLY A 162 3.66 -6.90 0.06
N PHE A 163 2.85 -7.83 -0.40
CA PHE A 163 2.05 -8.68 0.48
C PHE A 163 2.86 -9.62 1.39
N GLN A 164 4.12 -9.86 1.09
CA GLN A 164 4.95 -10.80 1.82
C GLN A 164 6.08 -10.14 2.64
N ILE A 165 6.28 -8.84 2.53
CA ILE A 165 7.40 -8.14 3.17
C ILE A 165 7.43 -8.34 4.68
N SER A 166 6.27 -8.40 5.34
CA SER A 166 6.15 -8.62 6.78
C SER A 166 6.46 -10.07 7.20
N VAL A 167 6.43 -11.03 6.27
CA VAL A 167 6.68 -12.47 6.56
C VAL A 167 8.12 -12.87 6.30
N PHE A 168 8.84 -12.15 5.42
CA PHE A 168 10.23 -12.46 5.09
C PHE A 168 11.17 -12.31 6.30
N SER A 169 12.27 -13.04 6.28
CA SER A 169 13.47 -12.66 7.01
C SER A 169 14.21 -11.54 6.25
N LEU A 170 15.04 -10.77 6.93
CA LEU A 170 15.85 -9.73 6.29
C LEU A 170 16.77 -10.31 5.18
N VAL A 171 17.28 -11.52 5.39
CA VAL A 171 18.14 -12.20 4.42
C VAL A 171 17.34 -12.53 3.15
N GLU A 172 16.13 -13.05 3.29
CA GLU A 172 15.24 -13.34 2.16
C GLU A 172 14.84 -12.06 1.42
N LEU A 173 14.47 -11.01 2.13
CA LEU A 173 14.13 -9.72 1.52
C LEU A 173 15.31 -9.18 0.71
N LYS A 174 16.52 -9.14 1.28
CA LYS A 174 17.72 -8.68 0.58
C LYS A 174 17.99 -9.48 -0.70
N ARG A 175 17.86 -10.81 -0.64
CA ARG A 175 18.05 -11.67 -1.83
C ARG A 175 17.00 -11.39 -2.90
N LYS A 176 15.73 -11.25 -2.51
CA LYS A 176 14.63 -10.97 -3.45
C LYS A 176 14.77 -9.60 -4.09
N MET A 177 15.07 -8.57 -3.31
CA MET A 177 15.28 -7.22 -3.82
C MET A 177 16.47 -7.12 -4.76
N ASN A 178 17.59 -7.78 -4.44
CA ASN A 178 18.73 -7.88 -5.37
C ASN A 178 18.36 -8.60 -6.67
N PHE A 179 17.59 -9.68 -6.59
CA PHE A 179 17.12 -10.39 -7.78
C PHE A 179 16.22 -9.49 -8.65
N ILE A 180 15.30 -8.74 -8.03
CA ILE A 180 14.42 -7.79 -8.72
C ILE A 180 15.24 -6.70 -9.41
N LYS A 181 16.20 -6.09 -8.67
CA LYS A 181 17.10 -5.07 -9.23
C LYS A 181 17.79 -5.59 -10.48
N LEU A 182 18.46 -6.74 -10.39
CA LEU A 182 19.15 -7.37 -11.52
C LEU A 182 18.20 -7.73 -12.67
N THR A 183 16.96 -8.13 -12.38
CA THR A 183 15.97 -8.46 -13.41
C THR A 183 15.62 -7.21 -14.22
N PHE A 184 15.30 -6.09 -13.58
CA PHE A 184 14.99 -4.84 -14.29
C PHE A 184 16.21 -4.27 -15.00
N GLU A 185 17.40 -4.32 -14.40
CA GLU A 185 18.66 -3.93 -15.06
C GLU A 185 18.92 -4.78 -16.31
N GLY A 186 18.66 -6.09 -16.23
CA GLY A 186 18.76 -7.01 -17.38
C GLY A 186 17.76 -6.71 -18.50
N LEU A 187 16.63 -6.10 -18.17
CA LEU A 187 15.64 -5.56 -19.13
C LEU A 187 15.98 -4.15 -19.63
N GLY A 188 17.12 -3.58 -19.24
CA GLY A 188 17.55 -2.24 -19.63
C GLY A 188 16.92 -1.10 -18.81
N VAL A 189 16.31 -1.40 -17.66
CA VAL A 189 15.58 -0.43 -16.84
C VAL A 189 16.18 -0.37 -15.44
N GLN A 190 16.76 0.75 -15.04
CA GLN A 190 17.29 0.96 -13.69
C GLN A 190 16.17 1.37 -12.71
N LEU A 191 15.15 0.51 -12.54
CA LEU A 191 13.99 0.82 -11.74
C LEU A 191 14.32 0.96 -10.24
N ILE A 192 15.14 0.05 -9.71
CA ILE A 192 15.44 -0.04 -8.28
C ILE A 192 16.80 0.59 -8.01
N THR A 193 16.80 1.74 -7.31
CA THR A 193 18.03 2.44 -6.90
C THR A 193 18.58 1.90 -5.58
N ASP A 194 19.85 2.16 -5.27
CA ASP A 194 20.45 1.79 -3.99
C ASP A 194 19.77 2.54 -2.83
N GLU A 195 19.39 3.79 -3.03
CA GLU A 195 18.63 4.57 -2.05
C GLU A 195 17.26 3.94 -1.76
N MET A 196 16.56 3.48 -2.79
CA MET A 196 15.29 2.78 -2.64
C MET A 196 15.47 1.47 -1.85
N MET A 197 16.55 0.74 -2.09
CA MET A 197 16.90 -0.46 -1.32
C MET A 197 17.07 -0.15 0.17
N GLU A 198 17.74 0.94 0.52
CA GLU A 198 17.90 1.37 1.92
C GLU A 198 16.56 1.70 2.57
N VAL A 199 15.67 2.40 1.86
CA VAL A 199 14.33 2.74 2.37
C VAL A 199 13.50 1.49 2.59
N ILE A 200 13.52 0.53 1.67
CA ILE A 200 12.81 -0.75 1.81
C ILE A 200 13.32 -1.53 3.04
N PHE A 201 14.61 -1.53 3.31
CA PHE A 201 15.15 -2.22 4.49
C PHE A 201 14.78 -1.49 5.79
N LYS A 202 14.75 -0.16 5.80
CA LYS A 202 14.24 0.64 6.94
C LYS A 202 12.75 0.38 7.17
N LEU A 203 11.96 0.30 6.11
CA LEU A 203 10.54 -0.09 6.19
C LEU A 203 10.40 -1.48 6.82
N PHE A 204 11.17 -2.46 6.35
CA PHE A 204 11.17 -3.81 6.92
C PHE A 204 11.44 -3.81 8.42
N ASP A 205 12.47 -3.10 8.86
CA ASP A 205 12.82 -2.99 10.28
C ASP A 205 11.70 -2.32 11.09
N HIS A 206 10.97 -1.37 10.48
CA HIS A 206 9.82 -0.72 11.09
C HIS A 206 8.61 -1.67 11.23
N LEU A 207 8.37 -2.52 10.24
CA LEU A 207 7.28 -3.50 10.25
C LEU A 207 7.50 -4.66 11.25
N LYS A 208 8.73 -4.88 11.70
CA LYS A 208 9.08 -5.95 12.66
C LYS A 208 9.05 -5.50 14.13
N LYS A 209 8.86 -4.21 14.39
CA LYS A 209 8.68 -3.64 15.74
C LYS A 209 7.24 -3.75 16.18
#